data_b6b913ad86e61c8a57546fe845ff7dd4
#
_entry.id   b6b913ad86e61c8a57546fe845ff7dd4
#
_cell.length_a   1.000
_cell.length_b   1.000
_cell.length_c   1.000
_cell.angle_alpha   90.00
_cell.angle_beta   90.00
_cell.angle_gamma   90.00
#
_symmetry.space_group_name_H-M   'P 1'
#
loop_
_entity.id
_entity.type
_entity.pdbx_description
1 polymer ?
#
loop_
_entity_poly.entity_id
_entity_poly.type
_entity_poly.pdbx_seq_one_letter_code
_entity_poly.pdbx_strand_id
1 'polypeptide(L)'
;VRLELLQDAREFWPRAEADIRRAERRVLVQTLSLEGDQAGQALASALRASRAPERRVLIDSFTRHVVNDRFLHSPASLLDGPLRAEVRATRALVAGLSRAGIPVRFTSPAGPLLLRFPARDHRKLVLVDDRVAYLGGINFSEHNFAWRDLMLRIEHERAARFLAADFLRTFRGRPRASSLALPGLELHTFDGRSNARRFEQLLMPLVDAARARIEIEAPYLTQPFLERLVRAAERGVAVTVLTPEVNNFRLVRELLACPVATRGLSVRLYRGRMTHLKAILVDARTLVLGSANFDIWSYHFQGEHLAIVRDAELVRDFESRVLAAGLAGSRPLTRPASAWRGALARLSLRSLERASLFVLGG
;
A
#
# COMPACT_ATOMS: atom_id res chain seq x y z
N VAL A 1 -6.85 1.34 -22.79
CA VAL A 1 -5.97 1.54 -21.63
C VAL A 1 -4.82 0.56 -21.75
N ARG A 2 -3.57 1.02 -21.70
CA ARG A 2 -2.42 0.11 -21.62
C ARG A 2 -2.04 -0.07 -20.16
N LEU A 3 -2.04 -1.31 -19.71
CA LEU A 3 -1.75 -1.69 -18.32
C LEU A 3 -0.53 -2.61 -18.28
N GLU A 4 0.30 -2.48 -17.25
CA GLU A 4 1.48 -3.30 -17.03
C GLU A 4 1.68 -3.54 -15.53
N LEU A 5 1.87 -4.79 -15.12
CA LEU A 5 2.25 -5.12 -13.74
C LEU A 5 3.76 -5.12 -13.62
N LEU A 6 4.26 -4.38 -12.65
CA LEU A 6 5.67 -4.27 -12.34
C LEU A 6 5.92 -4.87 -10.95
N GLN A 7 6.48 -6.08 -10.97
CA GLN A 7 6.77 -6.81 -9.75
C GLN A 7 8.09 -6.34 -9.16
N ASP A 8 8.07 -5.94 -7.91
CA ASP A 8 9.22 -5.48 -7.14
C ASP A 8 9.84 -4.18 -7.67
N ALA A 9 10.70 -3.58 -6.87
CA ALA A 9 11.44 -2.38 -7.27
C ALA A 9 12.34 -2.61 -8.50
N ARG A 10 12.76 -3.86 -8.76
CA ARG A 10 13.62 -4.20 -9.90
C ARG A 10 12.95 -3.97 -11.26
N GLU A 11 11.64 -4.21 -11.35
CA GLU A 11 10.87 -3.91 -12.58
C GLU A 11 10.33 -2.47 -12.54
N PHE A 12 9.88 -2.01 -11.36
CA PHE A 12 9.27 -0.69 -11.19
C PHE A 12 10.27 0.46 -11.40
N TRP A 13 11.38 0.44 -10.66
CA TRP A 13 12.22 1.64 -10.58
C TRP A 13 12.87 2.02 -11.93
N PRO A 14 13.48 1.11 -12.71
CA PRO A 14 14.07 1.48 -14.01
C PRO A 14 13.05 2.10 -14.97
N ARG A 15 11.79 1.62 -14.96
CA ARG A 15 10.71 2.17 -15.79
C ARG A 15 10.30 3.56 -15.32
N ALA A 16 10.05 3.71 -14.01
CA ALA A 16 9.66 4.98 -13.42
C ALA A 16 10.76 6.04 -13.59
N GLU A 17 12.02 5.68 -13.34
CA GLU A 17 13.16 6.57 -13.51
C GLU A 17 13.30 7.05 -14.97
N ALA A 18 13.19 6.15 -15.94
CA ALA A 18 13.26 6.50 -17.36
C ALA A 18 12.14 7.47 -17.76
N ASP A 19 10.89 7.21 -17.31
CA ASP A 19 9.76 8.09 -17.59
C ASP A 19 9.93 9.46 -16.88
N ILE A 20 10.40 9.49 -15.62
CA ILE A 20 10.70 10.74 -14.89
C ILE A 20 11.76 11.58 -15.61
N ARG A 21 12.85 10.96 -16.06
CA ARG A 21 13.95 11.67 -16.76
C ARG A 21 13.52 12.24 -18.10
N ARG A 22 12.57 11.59 -18.80
CA ARG A 22 12.04 12.01 -20.10
C ARG A 22 10.85 12.97 -19.99
N ALA A 23 10.36 13.22 -18.77
CA ALA A 23 9.20 14.07 -18.56
C ALA A 23 9.44 15.49 -19.09
N GLU A 24 8.45 16.01 -19.83
CA GLU A 24 8.50 17.32 -20.46
C GLU A 24 7.58 18.34 -19.77
N ARG A 25 6.52 17.86 -19.11
CA ARG A 25 5.48 18.73 -18.55
C ARG A 25 5.44 18.70 -17.02
N ARG A 26 5.28 17.51 -16.43
CA ARG A 26 5.20 17.39 -14.97
C ARG A 26 5.60 16.01 -14.45
N VAL A 27 6.13 16.03 -13.22
CA VAL A 27 6.34 14.83 -12.41
C VAL A 27 5.73 15.05 -11.03
N LEU A 28 4.79 14.20 -10.63
CA LEU A 28 4.16 14.23 -9.32
C LEU A 28 4.45 12.90 -8.60
N VAL A 29 5.05 12.97 -7.41
CA VAL A 29 5.40 11.79 -6.61
C VAL A 29 4.71 11.87 -5.25
N GLN A 30 4.02 10.80 -4.87
CA GLN A 30 3.39 10.66 -3.55
C GLN A 30 3.80 9.34 -2.93
N THR A 31 4.17 9.36 -1.65
CA THR A 31 4.63 8.17 -0.94
C THR A 31 4.37 8.29 0.57
N LEU A 32 4.16 7.18 1.24
CA LEU A 32 4.09 7.14 2.70
C LEU A 32 5.46 7.44 3.31
N SER A 33 6.52 6.77 2.84
CA SER A 33 7.88 7.01 3.30
C SER A 33 8.82 7.35 2.15
N LEU A 34 9.71 8.30 2.44
CA LEU A 34 10.87 8.66 1.63
C LEU A 34 12.05 8.77 2.57
N GLU A 35 13.06 7.93 2.38
CA GLU A 35 14.22 7.86 3.25
C GLU A 35 15.49 8.36 2.54
N GLY A 36 16.51 8.75 3.31
CA GLY A 36 17.74 9.35 2.79
C GLY A 36 18.75 8.33 2.29
N ASP A 37 18.33 7.10 2.06
CA ASP A 37 19.08 5.94 1.57
C ASP A 37 19.24 5.94 0.03
N GLN A 38 19.76 4.85 -0.55
CA GLN A 38 19.97 4.73 -1.99
C GLN A 38 18.68 4.90 -2.80
N ALA A 39 17.55 4.36 -2.33
CA ALA A 39 16.28 4.46 -3.03
C ALA A 39 15.76 5.92 -3.09
N GLY A 40 15.80 6.61 -1.96
CA GLY A 40 15.41 8.02 -1.92
C GLY A 40 16.37 8.93 -2.69
N GLN A 41 17.68 8.66 -2.63
CA GLN A 41 18.68 9.42 -3.41
C GLN A 41 18.49 9.20 -4.93
N ALA A 42 18.16 7.98 -5.35
CA ALA A 42 17.86 7.68 -6.76
C ALA A 42 16.65 8.48 -7.25
N LEU A 43 15.55 8.53 -6.46
CA LEU A 43 14.39 9.37 -6.78
C LEU A 43 14.77 10.85 -6.85
N ALA A 44 15.50 11.37 -5.89
CA ALA A 44 15.91 12.76 -5.85
C ALA A 44 16.80 13.13 -7.05
N SER A 45 17.69 12.22 -7.46
CA SER A 45 18.52 12.37 -8.67
C SER A 45 17.67 12.43 -9.92
N ALA A 46 16.71 11.49 -10.09
CA ALA A 46 15.83 11.46 -11.24
C ALA A 46 14.99 12.74 -11.36
N LEU A 47 14.44 13.22 -10.23
CA LEU A 47 13.65 14.45 -10.18
C LEU A 47 14.47 15.70 -10.52
N ARG A 48 15.73 15.76 -10.07
CA ARG A 48 16.63 16.89 -10.44
C ARG A 48 17.02 16.86 -11.92
N ALA A 49 17.22 15.67 -12.48
CA ALA A 49 17.59 15.48 -13.87
C ALA A 49 16.41 15.66 -14.85
N SER A 50 15.18 15.60 -14.35
CA SER A 50 13.98 15.80 -15.16
C SER A 50 13.89 17.24 -15.67
N ARG A 51 13.53 17.42 -16.94
CA ARG A 51 13.31 18.72 -17.57
C ARG A 51 11.91 19.28 -17.35
N ALA A 52 11.00 18.48 -16.75
CA ALA A 52 9.63 18.90 -16.47
C ALA A 52 9.61 20.17 -15.59
N PRO A 53 8.92 21.23 -16.00
CA PRO A 53 8.85 22.47 -15.21
C PRO A 53 8.06 22.30 -13.90
N GLU A 54 7.08 21.41 -13.86
CA GLU A 54 6.31 21.11 -12.66
C GLU A 54 6.75 19.78 -12.05
N ARG A 55 7.48 19.86 -10.94
CA ARG A 55 7.88 18.68 -10.14
C ARG A 55 7.42 18.89 -8.71
N ARG A 56 6.68 17.95 -8.12
CA ARG A 56 6.17 18.06 -6.74
C ARG A 56 6.26 16.71 -6.05
N VAL A 57 6.52 16.74 -4.74
CA VAL A 57 6.57 15.56 -3.90
C VAL A 57 5.63 15.72 -2.71
N LEU A 58 4.79 14.70 -2.47
CA LEU A 58 4.01 14.52 -1.25
C LEU A 58 4.61 13.36 -0.45
N ILE A 59 4.91 13.61 0.81
CA ILE A 59 5.40 12.60 1.75
C ILE A 59 4.45 12.59 2.94
N ASP A 60 4.06 11.43 3.42
CA ASP A 60 3.33 11.38 4.69
C ASP A 60 4.26 11.75 5.85
N SER A 61 3.72 12.41 6.86
CA SER A 61 4.47 12.77 8.07
C SER A 61 4.94 11.55 8.87
N PHE A 62 4.50 10.33 8.49
CA PHE A 62 5.02 9.07 8.99
C PHE A 62 6.56 9.04 8.96
N THR A 63 7.18 9.47 7.85
CA THR A 63 8.65 9.56 7.71
C THR A 63 9.35 10.40 8.80
N ARG A 64 8.63 11.29 9.48
CA ARG A 64 9.16 12.09 10.59
C ARG A 64 9.21 11.33 11.91
N HIS A 65 8.51 10.21 12.00
CA HIS A 65 8.32 9.40 13.20
C HIS A 65 8.85 7.97 13.06
N VAL A 66 8.96 7.49 11.82
CA VAL A 66 9.42 6.14 11.50
C VAL A 66 10.41 6.21 10.34
N VAL A 67 11.58 5.63 10.52
CA VAL A 67 12.62 5.42 9.50
C VAL A 67 13.11 3.99 9.64
N ASN A 68 13.29 3.29 8.53
CA ASN A 68 13.69 1.89 8.50
C ASN A 68 12.82 1.00 9.41
N ASP A 69 11.50 1.16 9.33
CA ASP A 69 10.49 0.48 10.18
C ASP A 69 10.69 0.68 11.70
N ARG A 70 11.50 1.63 12.11
CA ARG A 70 11.78 1.90 13.53
C ARG A 70 11.17 3.22 14.00
N PHE A 71 10.40 3.13 15.08
CA PHE A 71 9.79 4.30 15.70
C PHE A 71 10.85 5.18 16.39
N LEU A 72 11.02 6.41 15.92
CA LEU A 72 12.13 7.30 16.30
C LEU A 72 12.09 7.82 17.74
N HIS A 73 10.93 7.76 18.39
CA HIS A 73 10.75 8.29 19.74
C HIS A 73 10.95 7.23 20.84
N SER A 74 11.40 6.02 20.50
CA SER A 74 11.75 5.01 21.49
C SER A 74 13.15 5.29 22.07
N PRO A 75 13.42 4.96 23.36
CA PRO A 75 14.75 5.12 23.96
C PRO A 75 15.85 4.41 23.15
N ALA A 76 15.57 3.21 22.64
CA ALA A 76 16.49 2.44 21.79
C ALA A 76 16.84 3.20 20.49
N SER A 77 15.86 3.81 19.83
CA SER A 77 16.09 4.59 18.60
C SER A 77 16.84 5.89 18.83
N LEU A 78 16.68 6.50 20.01
CA LEU A 78 17.40 7.72 20.37
C LEU A 78 18.90 7.48 20.57
N LEU A 79 19.29 6.27 20.95
CA LEU A 79 20.68 5.88 21.19
C LEU A 79 21.33 5.22 19.96
N ASP A 80 20.56 4.92 18.90
CA ASP A 80 21.04 4.24 17.70
C ASP A 80 21.72 5.23 16.74
N GLY A 81 23.04 5.20 16.71
CA GLY A 81 23.86 6.08 15.86
C GLY A 81 23.59 5.95 14.36
N PRO A 82 23.61 4.74 13.78
CA PRO A 82 23.24 4.47 12.39
C PRO A 82 21.85 4.99 12.02
N LEU A 83 20.81 4.69 12.79
CA LEU A 83 19.46 5.18 12.56
C LEU A 83 19.39 6.72 12.58
N ARG A 84 20.09 7.35 13.52
CA ARG A 84 20.17 8.82 13.58
C ARG A 84 20.90 9.42 12.38
N ALA A 85 21.90 8.74 11.82
CA ALA A 85 22.56 9.16 10.59
C ALA A 85 21.58 9.11 9.41
N GLU A 86 20.80 8.04 9.30
CA GLU A 86 19.77 7.89 8.28
C GLU A 86 18.65 8.95 8.38
N VAL A 87 18.21 9.27 9.60
CA VAL A 87 17.26 10.37 9.86
C VAL A 87 17.84 11.71 9.38
N ARG A 88 19.13 11.98 9.64
CA ARG A 88 19.77 13.20 9.15
C ARG A 88 19.87 13.22 7.63
N ALA A 89 20.21 12.09 7.00
CA ALA A 89 20.26 11.95 5.54
C ALA A 89 18.87 12.18 4.92
N THR A 90 17.81 11.63 5.53
CA THR A 90 16.42 11.84 5.10
C THR A 90 16.03 13.33 5.15
N ARG A 91 16.35 14.02 6.23
CA ARG A 91 16.10 15.47 6.36
C ARG A 91 16.90 16.27 5.32
N ALA A 92 18.16 15.91 5.10
CA ALA A 92 19.02 16.55 4.11
C ALA A 92 18.51 16.35 2.67
N LEU A 93 18.01 15.14 2.34
CA LEU A 93 17.40 14.82 1.06
C LEU A 93 16.18 15.69 0.80
N VAL A 94 15.24 15.77 1.75
CA VAL A 94 14.03 16.60 1.64
C VAL A 94 14.37 18.07 1.47
N ALA A 95 15.30 18.60 2.29
CA ALA A 95 15.78 19.97 2.17
C ALA A 95 16.47 20.21 0.82
N GLY A 96 17.22 19.22 0.32
CA GLY A 96 17.89 19.27 -0.97
C GLY A 96 16.92 19.31 -2.16
N LEU A 97 15.81 18.62 -2.11
CA LEU A 97 14.73 18.72 -3.10
C LEU A 97 14.13 20.13 -3.10
N SER A 98 13.80 20.66 -1.93
CA SER A 98 13.22 22.01 -1.79
C SER A 98 14.18 23.08 -2.32
N ARG A 99 15.48 22.99 -2.01
CA ARG A 99 16.51 23.93 -2.54
C ARG A 99 16.69 23.81 -4.07
N ALA A 100 16.41 22.65 -4.64
CA ALA A 100 16.41 22.46 -6.09
C ALA A 100 15.11 22.94 -6.77
N GLY A 101 14.27 23.69 -6.07
CA GLY A 101 13.00 24.22 -6.62
C GLY A 101 11.92 23.15 -6.78
N ILE A 102 12.04 22.02 -6.11
CA ILE A 102 11.03 20.94 -6.12
C ILE A 102 10.22 21.03 -4.82
N PRO A 103 8.96 21.52 -4.85
CA PRO A 103 8.13 21.64 -3.68
C PRO A 103 7.86 20.29 -3.04
N VAL A 104 8.19 20.16 -1.75
CA VAL A 104 7.89 18.99 -0.93
C VAL A 104 6.87 19.39 0.12
N ARG A 105 5.77 18.65 0.25
CA ARG A 105 4.79 18.83 1.31
C ARG A 105 4.62 17.54 2.11
N PHE A 106 4.42 17.71 3.42
CA PHE A 106 4.06 16.62 4.31
C PHE A 106 2.55 16.58 4.51
N THR A 107 1.97 15.38 4.39
CA THR A 107 0.55 15.12 4.66
C THR A 107 0.36 14.52 6.06
N SER A 108 -0.89 14.44 6.50
CA SER A 108 -1.35 13.72 7.69
C SER A 108 -0.48 13.96 8.94
N PRO A 109 -0.42 15.20 9.47
CA PRO A 109 0.31 15.46 10.71
C PRO A 109 -0.21 14.55 11.83
N ALA A 110 0.71 13.98 12.63
CA ALA A 110 0.35 13.05 13.69
C ALA A 110 -0.40 13.70 14.88
N GLY A 111 -0.44 15.03 14.93
CA GLY A 111 -1.11 15.78 15.98
C GLY A 111 -0.40 15.72 17.34
N PRO A 112 -0.95 16.38 18.38
CA PRO A 112 -0.45 16.28 19.72
C PRO A 112 -0.44 14.83 20.21
N LEU A 113 0.58 14.44 20.97
CA LEU A 113 0.74 13.10 21.54
C LEU A 113 0.57 11.95 20.52
N LEU A 114 0.78 12.23 19.21
CA LEU A 114 0.59 11.28 18.11
C LEU A 114 -0.83 10.69 18.00
N LEU A 115 -1.84 11.35 18.54
CA LEU A 115 -3.23 10.86 18.55
C LEU A 115 -3.78 10.61 17.14
N ARG A 116 -3.28 11.34 16.11
CA ARG A 116 -3.67 11.16 14.72
C ARG A 116 -2.71 10.24 13.95
N PHE A 117 -1.84 9.51 14.63
CA PHE A 117 -0.88 8.61 14.00
C PHE A 117 -1.52 7.52 13.12
N PRO A 118 -2.70 6.95 13.39
CA PRO A 118 -3.36 6.00 12.50
C PRO A 118 -3.86 6.58 11.17
N ALA A 119 -4.16 7.89 11.13
CA ALA A 119 -4.68 8.57 9.93
C ALA A 119 -3.52 9.01 9.03
N ARG A 120 -3.16 8.15 8.07
CA ARG A 120 -2.03 8.35 7.16
C ARG A 120 -2.47 8.59 5.72
N ASP A 121 -1.66 9.28 4.96
CA ASP A 121 -1.72 9.27 3.50
C ASP A 121 -0.87 8.11 2.98
N HIS A 122 -1.53 6.97 2.79
CA HIS A 122 -0.86 5.71 2.46
C HIS A 122 -0.74 5.47 0.94
N ARG A 123 -1.09 6.46 0.12
CA ARG A 123 -0.98 6.40 -1.34
C ARG A 123 0.48 6.33 -1.79
N LYS A 124 0.74 5.56 -2.85
CA LYS A 124 2.00 5.52 -3.58
C LYS A 124 1.68 5.78 -5.04
N LEU A 125 2.20 6.88 -5.55
CA LEU A 125 1.95 7.35 -6.91
C LEU A 125 3.21 7.97 -7.50
N VAL A 126 3.54 7.59 -8.73
CA VAL A 126 4.41 8.37 -9.60
C VAL A 126 3.60 8.69 -10.85
N LEU A 127 3.50 9.96 -11.20
CA LEU A 127 2.76 10.43 -12.35
C LEU A 127 3.66 11.27 -13.24
N VAL A 128 3.61 10.98 -14.54
CA VAL A 128 4.44 11.63 -15.55
C VAL A 128 3.57 12.15 -16.70
N ASP A 129 3.66 13.43 -16.97
CA ASP A 129 3.11 14.15 -18.13
C ASP A 129 1.61 13.98 -18.37
N ASP A 130 0.80 13.73 -17.30
CA ASP A 130 -0.62 13.42 -17.44
C ASP A 130 -0.91 12.25 -18.40
N ARG A 131 0.06 11.40 -18.64
CA ARG A 131 -0.01 10.28 -19.59
C ARG A 131 0.26 8.95 -18.94
N VAL A 132 1.23 8.89 -18.04
CA VAL A 132 1.64 7.67 -17.35
C VAL A 132 1.48 7.83 -15.85
N ALA A 133 0.89 6.84 -15.21
CA ALA A 133 0.80 6.75 -13.75
C ALA A 133 1.27 5.38 -13.28
N TYR A 134 1.96 5.35 -12.15
CA TYR A 134 2.33 4.17 -11.38
C TYR A 134 1.63 4.23 -10.04
N LEU A 135 0.85 3.24 -9.69
CA LEU A 135 0.23 3.13 -8.37
C LEU A 135 0.41 1.72 -7.80
N GLY A 136 0.52 1.60 -6.48
CA GLY A 136 0.70 0.28 -5.85
C GLY A 136 1.21 0.37 -4.42
N GLY A 137 2.07 -0.58 -4.00
CA GLY A 137 2.53 -0.73 -2.62
C GLY A 137 3.91 -0.15 -2.32
N ILE A 138 4.77 0.11 -3.33
CA ILE A 138 6.20 0.41 -3.14
C ILE A 138 6.42 1.83 -2.63
N ASN A 139 7.09 1.97 -1.49
CA ASN A 139 7.61 3.23 -0.97
C ASN A 139 9.06 3.47 -1.42
N PHE A 140 9.59 4.67 -1.19
CA PHE A 140 10.96 5.05 -1.55
C PHE A 140 11.90 4.93 -0.35
N SER A 141 12.23 3.69 0.00
CA SER A 141 13.29 3.33 0.95
C SER A 141 13.92 2.01 0.53
N GLU A 142 15.17 1.80 0.89
CA GLU A 142 15.95 0.64 0.47
C GLU A 142 15.35 -0.67 1.00
N HIS A 143 14.89 -0.68 2.26
CA HIS A 143 14.24 -1.85 2.81
C HIS A 143 12.91 -2.17 2.11
N ASN A 144 12.11 -1.16 1.71
CA ASN A 144 10.89 -1.37 0.93
C ASN A 144 11.21 -1.85 -0.51
N PHE A 145 12.32 -1.39 -1.11
CA PHE A 145 12.78 -1.87 -2.41
C PHE A 145 13.24 -3.34 -2.35
N ALA A 146 13.68 -3.82 -1.19
CA ALA A 146 14.03 -5.23 -0.99
C ALA A 146 12.81 -6.15 -0.79
N TRP A 147 11.64 -5.59 -0.48
CA TRP A 147 10.42 -6.36 -0.29
C TRP A 147 9.84 -6.86 -1.60
N ARG A 148 9.04 -7.92 -1.52
CA ARG A 148 8.17 -8.34 -2.61
C ARG A 148 6.94 -7.44 -2.62
N ASP A 149 6.72 -6.70 -3.70
CA ASP A 149 5.60 -5.76 -3.82
C ASP A 149 5.20 -5.60 -5.30
N LEU A 150 4.19 -4.78 -5.59
CA LEU A 150 3.62 -4.62 -6.91
C LEU A 150 3.26 -3.17 -7.19
N MET A 151 3.57 -2.71 -8.41
CA MET A 151 3.04 -1.47 -8.98
C MET A 151 2.27 -1.76 -10.26
N LEU A 152 1.16 -1.06 -10.46
CA LEU A 152 0.43 -1.01 -11.71
C LEU A 152 0.86 0.24 -12.47
N ARG A 153 1.44 0.07 -13.66
CA ARG A 153 1.69 1.13 -14.63
C ARG A 153 0.48 1.28 -15.53
N ILE A 154 -0.03 2.48 -15.63
CA ILE A 154 -1.21 2.83 -16.43
C ILE A 154 -0.79 3.89 -17.44
N GLU A 155 -0.86 3.57 -18.72
CA GLU A 155 -0.65 4.54 -19.79
C GLU A 155 -2.01 4.89 -20.40
N HIS A 156 -2.60 5.99 -19.90
CA HIS A 156 -3.89 6.50 -20.34
C HIS A 156 -4.14 7.91 -19.80
N GLU A 157 -4.40 8.86 -20.66
CA GLU A 157 -4.52 10.28 -20.32
C GLU A 157 -5.60 10.58 -19.27
N ARG A 158 -6.82 10.04 -19.42
CA ARG A 158 -7.92 10.26 -18.46
C ARG A 158 -7.59 9.69 -17.08
N ALA A 159 -6.91 8.53 -17.02
CA ALA A 159 -6.47 7.92 -15.76
C ALA A 159 -5.40 8.78 -15.10
N ALA A 160 -4.39 9.20 -15.85
CA ALA A 160 -3.31 10.04 -15.35
C ALA A 160 -3.82 11.39 -14.86
N ARG A 161 -4.70 12.06 -15.61
CA ARG A 161 -5.34 13.33 -15.19
C ARG A 161 -6.22 13.17 -13.95
N PHE A 162 -6.95 12.04 -13.82
CA PHE A 162 -7.74 11.74 -12.63
C PHE A 162 -6.85 11.64 -11.38
N LEU A 163 -5.74 10.89 -11.46
CA LEU A 163 -4.78 10.74 -10.38
C LEU A 163 -4.01 12.04 -10.11
N ALA A 164 -3.67 12.82 -11.14
CA ALA A 164 -3.08 14.15 -10.99
C ALA A 164 -4.00 15.10 -10.22
N ALA A 165 -5.30 15.09 -10.53
CA ALA A 165 -6.28 15.91 -9.83
C ALA A 165 -6.40 15.51 -8.34
N ASP A 166 -6.34 14.21 -8.03
CA ASP A 166 -6.32 13.72 -6.64
C ASP A 166 -5.04 14.16 -5.92
N PHE A 167 -3.88 13.97 -6.52
CA PHE A 167 -2.59 14.44 -6.00
C PHE A 167 -2.64 15.96 -5.71
N LEU A 168 -3.08 16.78 -6.64
CA LEU A 168 -3.12 18.23 -6.51
C LEU A 168 -4.11 18.69 -5.43
N ARG A 169 -5.26 18.01 -5.26
CA ARG A 169 -6.17 18.26 -4.15
C ARG A 169 -5.51 17.93 -2.82
N THR A 170 -4.87 16.78 -2.72
CA THR A 170 -4.13 16.35 -1.52
C THR A 170 -2.97 17.30 -1.22
N PHE A 171 -2.24 17.74 -2.23
CA PHE A 171 -1.16 18.72 -2.12
C PHE A 171 -1.65 20.06 -1.54
N ARG A 172 -2.90 20.45 -1.81
CA ARG A 172 -3.54 21.65 -1.24
C ARG A 172 -4.18 21.40 0.12
N GLY A 173 -4.05 20.21 0.71
CA GLY A 173 -4.66 19.84 2.00
C GLY A 173 -6.17 19.57 1.92
N ARG A 174 -6.70 19.25 0.74
CA ARG A 174 -8.13 19.01 0.48
C ARG A 174 -8.35 17.64 -0.19
N PRO A 175 -7.91 16.52 0.42
CA PRO A 175 -8.14 15.20 -0.13
C PRO A 175 -9.64 14.95 -0.24
N ARG A 176 -10.04 14.23 -1.30
CA ARG A 176 -11.43 13.86 -1.53
C ARG A 176 -11.49 12.50 -2.21
N ALA A 177 -12.35 11.64 -1.71
CA ALA A 177 -12.64 10.37 -2.34
C ALA A 177 -13.33 10.56 -3.70
N SER A 178 -12.90 9.82 -4.70
CA SER A 178 -13.44 9.88 -6.06
C SER A 178 -13.22 8.56 -6.80
N SER A 179 -13.91 8.40 -7.94
CA SER A 179 -13.81 7.20 -8.79
C SER A 179 -13.77 7.59 -10.26
N LEU A 180 -13.07 6.77 -11.04
CA LEU A 180 -13.04 6.83 -12.50
C LEU A 180 -13.23 5.42 -13.04
N ALA A 181 -14.20 5.24 -13.95
CA ALA A 181 -14.37 4.00 -14.69
C ALA A 181 -13.89 4.17 -16.14
N LEU A 182 -13.12 3.18 -16.58
CA LEU A 182 -12.62 3.02 -17.94
C LEU A 182 -12.87 1.57 -18.38
N PRO A 183 -12.86 1.24 -19.68
CA PRO A 183 -12.95 -0.14 -20.11
C PRO A 183 -11.86 -1.02 -19.46
N GLY A 184 -12.27 -2.03 -18.71
CA GLY A 184 -11.39 -2.98 -18.02
C GLY A 184 -10.67 -2.44 -16.77
N LEU A 185 -10.85 -1.17 -16.39
CA LEU A 185 -10.16 -0.55 -15.25
C LEU A 185 -11.08 0.42 -14.49
N GLU A 186 -11.21 0.25 -13.20
CA GLU A 186 -11.76 1.27 -12.31
C GLU A 186 -10.68 1.77 -11.36
N LEU A 187 -10.59 3.08 -11.18
CA LEU A 187 -9.68 3.73 -10.23
C LEU A 187 -10.48 4.39 -9.12
N HIS A 188 -10.10 4.14 -7.88
CA HIS A 188 -10.76 4.69 -6.71
C HIS A 188 -9.74 5.35 -5.79
N THR A 189 -10.07 6.57 -5.34
CA THR A 189 -9.29 7.28 -4.32
C THR A 189 -10.07 7.31 -3.01
N PHE A 190 -9.37 7.19 -1.90
CA PHE A 190 -9.92 7.21 -0.56
C PHE A 190 -9.31 8.38 0.22
N ASP A 191 -10.10 9.04 1.04
CA ASP A 191 -9.71 10.27 1.74
C ASP A 191 -9.47 10.07 3.25
N GLY A 192 -9.62 8.84 3.75
CA GLY A 192 -9.51 8.52 5.17
C GLY A 192 -10.76 8.88 6.01
N ARG A 193 -11.85 9.33 5.40
CA ARG A 193 -13.08 9.73 6.11
C ARG A 193 -14.29 8.89 5.69
N SER A 194 -14.40 8.60 4.42
CA SER A 194 -15.51 7.84 3.84
C SER A 194 -15.15 6.38 3.52
N ASN A 195 -14.00 5.92 3.99
CA ASN A 195 -13.39 4.67 3.57
C ASN A 195 -14.26 3.45 3.83
N ALA A 196 -14.77 3.27 5.05
CA ALA A 196 -15.60 2.13 5.40
C ALA A 196 -16.78 1.97 4.43
N ARG A 197 -17.53 3.06 4.21
CA ARG A 197 -18.65 3.05 3.24
C ARG A 197 -18.19 2.69 1.83
N ARG A 198 -17.03 3.20 1.40
CA ARG A 198 -16.50 2.92 0.06
C ARG A 198 -16.03 1.48 -0.10
N PHE A 199 -15.35 0.91 0.89
CA PHE A 199 -14.99 -0.51 0.86
C PHE A 199 -16.22 -1.41 0.82
N GLU A 200 -17.27 -1.08 1.60
CA GLU A 200 -18.56 -1.79 1.56
C GLU A 200 -19.25 -1.70 0.19
N GLN A 201 -19.05 -0.63 -0.55
CA GLN A 201 -19.63 -0.45 -1.89
C GLN A 201 -18.79 -1.05 -3.02
N LEU A 202 -17.47 -1.09 -2.88
CA LEU A 202 -16.55 -1.41 -3.98
C LEU A 202 -15.93 -2.81 -3.88
N LEU A 203 -15.40 -3.17 -2.71
CA LEU A 203 -14.64 -4.41 -2.54
C LEU A 203 -15.47 -5.53 -1.92
N MET A 204 -16.24 -5.22 -0.88
CA MET A 204 -17.01 -6.27 -0.18
C MET A 204 -18.00 -6.99 -1.09
N PRO A 205 -18.72 -6.32 -2.02
CA PRO A 205 -19.59 -7.02 -2.96
C PRO A 205 -18.85 -7.99 -3.90
N LEU A 206 -17.60 -7.70 -4.26
CA LEU A 206 -16.80 -8.61 -5.08
C LEU A 206 -16.47 -9.89 -4.33
N VAL A 207 -16.11 -9.78 -3.04
CA VAL A 207 -15.85 -10.93 -2.15
C VAL A 207 -17.14 -11.73 -1.88
N ASP A 208 -18.24 -11.02 -1.65
CA ASP A 208 -19.55 -11.65 -1.36
C ASP A 208 -20.14 -12.37 -2.59
N ALA A 209 -19.86 -11.88 -3.78
CA ALA A 209 -20.33 -12.47 -5.05
C ALA A 209 -19.41 -13.59 -5.58
N ALA A 210 -18.25 -13.83 -4.98
CA ALA A 210 -17.34 -14.88 -5.39
C ALA A 210 -18.00 -16.26 -5.37
N ARG A 211 -17.75 -17.07 -6.41
CA ARG A 211 -18.39 -18.38 -6.62
C ARG A 211 -17.42 -19.56 -6.64
N ALA A 212 -16.17 -19.35 -7.07
CA ALA A 212 -15.21 -20.41 -7.24
C ALA A 212 -14.01 -20.24 -6.30
N ARG A 213 -13.28 -19.13 -6.39
CA ARG A 213 -12.05 -18.95 -5.64
C ARG A 213 -11.73 -17.48 -5.37
N ILE A 214 -11.02 -17.26 -4.28
CA ILE A 214 -10.41 -15.97 -3.93
C ILE A 214 -8.95 -16.23 -3.54
N GLU A 215 -8.02 -15.55 -4.22
CA GLU A 215 -6.62 -15.50 -3.83
C GLU A 215 -6.30 -14.09 -3.34
N ILE A 216 -5.81 -13.98 -2.12
CA ILE A 216 -5.39 -12.70 -1.53
C ILE A 216 -3.91 -12.78 -1.13
N GLU A 217 -3.10 -11.82 -1.58
CA GLU A 217 -1.76 -11.60 -1.08
C GLU A 217 -1.74 -10.28 -0.30
N ALA A 218 -1.48 -10.37 1.01
CA ALA A 218 -1.51 -9.22 1.90
C ALA A 218 -0.58 -9.39 3.11
N PRO A 219 0.20 -8.35 3.46
CA PRO A 219 1.00 -8.35 4.69
C PRO A 219 0.11 -8.18 5.92
N TYR A 220 -0.96 -7.38 5.80
CA TYR A 220 -1.87 -7.06 6.88
C TYR A 220 -3.30 -7.34 6.44
N LEU A 221 -3.90 -8.32 7.12
CA LEU A 221 -5.28 -8.74 6.89
C LEU A 221 -5.98 -8.84 8.25
N THR A 222 -6.99 -8.00 8.46
CA THR A 222 -7.77 -7.96 9.70
C THR A 222 -9.27 -7.80 9.41
N GLN A 223 -10.09 -7.57 10.45
CA GLN A 223 -11.48 -7.20 10.26
C GLN A 223 -11.61 -5.89 9.46
N PRO A 224 -12.67 -5.69 8.69
CA PRO A 224 -13.76 -6.64 8.41
C PRO A 224 -13.43 -7.60 7.26
N PHE A 225 -12.29 -7.39 6.56
CA PHE A 225 -11.91 -8.17 5.38
C PHE A 225 -11.75 -9.66 5.68
N LEU A 226 -11.04 -10.00 6.78
CA LEU A 226 -10.82 -11.39 7.18
C LEU A 226 -12.16 -12.11 7.42
N GLU A 227 -13.11 -11.46 8.07
CA GLU A 227 -14.43 -12.05 8.34
C GLU A 227 -15.24 -12.27 7.06
N ARG A 228 -15.11 -11.39 6.05
CA ARG A 228 -15.74 -11.59 4.74
C ARG A 228 -15.14 -12.78 3.99
N LEU A 229 -13.82 -12.97 4.06
CA LEU A 229 -13.15 -14.12 3.45
C LEU A 229 -13.54 -15.44 4.12
N VAL A 230 -13.66 -15.46 5.45
CA VAL A 230 -14.16 -16.63 6.19
C VAL A 230 -15.60 -16.96 5.75
N ARG A 231 -16.49 -15.98 5.65
CA ARG A 231 -17.85 -16.21 5.13
C ARG A 231 -17.87 -16.71 3.68
N ALA A 232 -16.94 -16.25 2.84
CA ALA A 232 -16.81 -16.78 1.49
C ALA A 232 -16.41 -18.27 1.51
N ALA A 233 -15.46 -18.66 2.35
CA ALA A 233 -15.09 -20.07 2.54
C ALA A 233 -16.26 -20.92 3.10
N GLU A 234 -17.05 -20.38 4.02
CA GLU A 234 -18.27 -21.03 4.54
C GLU A 234 -19.35 -21.26 3.47
N ARG A 235 -19.34 -20.47 2.38
CA ARG A 235 -20.20 -20.70 1.21
C ARG A 235 -19.63 -21.73 0.22
N GLY A 236 -18.44 -22.30 0.48
CA GLY A 236 -17.76 -23.25 -0.40
C GLY A 236 -16.77 -22.63 -1.39
N VAL A 237 -16.49 -21.33 -1.30
CA VAL A 237 -15.46 -20.68 -2.13
C VAL A 237 -14.08 -21.08 -1.63
N ALA A 238 -13.18 -21.50 -2.54
CA ALA A 238 -11.79 -21.80 -2.21
C ALA A 238 -11.01 -20.51 -1.93
N VAL A 239 -10.64 -20.25 -0.67
CA VAL A 239 -9.95 -19.02 -0.28
C VAL A 239 -8.51 -19.30 0.11
N THR A 240 -7.57 -18.70 -0.62
CA THR A 240 -6.13 -18.77 -0.31
C THR A 240 -5.62 -17.41 0.15
N VAL A 241 -4.98 -17.39 1.33
CA VAL A 241 -4.34 -16.20 1.92
C VAL A 241 -2.84 -16.39 1.87
N LEU A 242 -2.13 -15.54 1.13
CA LEU A 242 -0.68 -15.48 1.08
C LEU A 242 -0.20 -14.28 1.92
N THR A 243 0.59 -14.54 2.94
CA THR A 243 1.09 -13.51 3.88
C THR A 243 2.58 -13.76 4.18
N PRO A 244 3.37 -12.76 4.60
CA PRO A 244 4.78 -12.99 4.90
C PRO A 244 4.96 -13.89 6.14
N GLU A 245 5.93 -14.79 6.08
CA GLU A 245 6.34 -15.59 7.23
C GLU A 245 6.96 -14.71 8.33
N VAL A 246 7.77 -13.75 7.92
CA VAL A 246 8.33 -12.72 8.80
C VAL A 246 7.52 -11.44 8.59
N ASN A 247 6.57 -11.20 9.48
CA ASN A 247 5.72 -10.02 9.45
C ASN A 247 6.18 -9.03 10.54
N ASN A 248 6.37 -7.77 10.18
CA ASN A 248 6.75 -6.70 11.10
C ASN A 248 5.61 -6.32 12.08
N PHE A 249 4.36 -6.78 11.85
CA PHE A 249 3.25 -6.57 12.76
C PHE A 249 2.80 -7.89 13.44
N ARG A 250 3.32 -8.13 14.63
CA ARG A 250 3.14 -9.38 15.37
C ARG A 250 1.68 -9.76 15.61
N LEU A 251 0.80 -8.80 15.95
CA LEU A 251 -0.62 -9.08 16.20
C LEU A 251 -1.33 -9.66 14.96
N VAL A 252 -1.03 -9.16 13.77
CA VAL A 252 -1.60 -9.69 12.52
C VAL A 252 -1.10 -11.10 12.27
N ARG A 253 0.19 -11.36 12.49
CA ARG A 253 0.75 -12.72 12.36
C ARG A 253 0.07 -13.71 13.28
N GLU A 254 -0.13 -13.36 14.57
CA GLU A 254 -0.83 -14.23 15.54
C GLU A 254 -2.30 -14.42 15.17
N LEU A 255 -2.97 -13.38 14.64
CA LEU A 255 -4.35 -13.49 14.17
C LEU A 255 -4.47 -14.44 12.98
N LEU A 256 -3.62 -14.29 11.97
CA LEU A 256 -3.65 -15.13 10.75
C LEU A 256 -3.17 -16.57 11.01
N ALA A 257 -2.38 -16.78 12.05
CA ALA A 257 -2.00 -18.13 12.50
C ALA A 257 -3.08 -18.82 13.38
N CYS A 258 -4.16 -18.15 13.74
CA CYS A 258 -5.22 -18.68 14.58
C CYS A 258 -6.27 -19.45 13.78
N PRO A 259 -6.45 -20.78 13.98
CA PRO A 259 -7.39 -21.59 13.19
C PRO A 259 -8.85 -21.13 13.30
N VAL A 260 -9.23 -20.57 14.45
CA VAL A 260 -10.59 -20.04 14.65
C VAL A 260 -10.82 -18.77 13.85
N ALA A 261 -9.78 -17.91 13.74
CA ALA A 261 -9.86 -16.67 12.99
C ALA A 261 -9.81 -16.87 11.47
N THR A 262 -9.16 -17.94 11.03
CA THR A 262 -8.93 -18.28 9.61
C THR A 262 -9.67 -19.56 9.19
N ARG A 263 -10.79 -19.86 9.85
CA ARG A 263 -11.56 -21.08 9.58
C ARG A 263 -11.95 -21.15 8.09
N GLY A 264 -11.66 -22.31 7.48
CA GLY A 264 -11.92 -22.55 6.07
C GLY A 264 -10.95 -21.90 5.08
N LEU A 265 -9.98 -21.09 5.55
CA LEU A 265 -8.99 -20.46 4.71
C LEU A 265 -7.73 -21.31 4.54
N SER A 266 -7.16 -21.36 3.35
CA SER A 266 -5.83 -21.89 3.08
C SER A 266 -4.79 -20.80 3.32
N VAL A 267 -4.18 -20.77 4.51
CA VAL A 267 -3.14 -19.76 4.83
C VAL A 267 -1.76 -20.29 4.43
N ARG A 268 -1.06 -19.49 3.64
CA ARG A 268 0.31 -19.77 3.16
C ARG A 268 1.28 -18.67 3.58
N LEU A 269 2.47 -19.07 4.00
CA LEU A 269 3.51 -18.18 4.47
C LEU A 269 4.60 -18.01 3.40
N TYR A 270 4.74 -16.81 2.86
CA TYR A 270 5.79 -16.47 1.91
C TYR A 270 7.14 -16.38 2.63
N ARG A 271 8.17 -17.05 2.09
CA ARG A 271 9.48 -17.21 2.73
C ARG A 271 10.53 -16.27 2.15
N GLY A 272 11.60 -16.08 2.91
CA GLY A 272 12.84 -15.42 2.47
C GLY A 272 12.82 -13.91 2.64
N ARG A 273 11.74 -13.21 2.29
CA ARG A 273 11.62 -11.75 2.45
C ARG A 273 10.19 -11.34 2.77
N MET A 274 10.00 -10.11 3.22
CA MET A 274 8.66 -9.55 3.41
C MET A 274 7.92 -9.52 2.07
N THR A 275 6.71 -10.11 1.99
CA THR A 275 5.76 -9.78 0.93
C THR A 275 4.87 -8.65 1.42
N HIS A 276 4.79 -7.58 0.63
CA HIS A 276 4.06 -6.36 0.96
C HIS A 276 2.98 -6.05 -0.08
N LEU A 277 2.72 -6.98 -0.99
CA LEU A 277 1.62 -6.87 -1.97
C LEU A 277 0.28 -6.65 -1.28
N LYS A 278 -0.59 -5.91 -1.94
CA LYS A 278 -1.99 -5.73 -1.58
C LYS A 278 -2.81 -6.03 -2.83
N ALA A 279 -3.16 -7.31 -2.98
CA ALA A 279 -3.93 -7.76 -4.13
C ALA A 279 -4.94 -8.84 -3.75
N ILE A 280 -6.12 -8.78 -4.35
CA ILE A 280 -7.15 -9.82 -4.30
C ILE A 280 -7.52 -10.17 -5.73
N LEU A 281 -7.46 -11.45 -6.07
CA LEU A 281 -7.98 -12.01 -7.31
C LEU A 281 -9.26 -12.79 -7.00
N VAL A 282 -10.37 -12.43 -7.62
CA VAL A 282 -11.68 -13.06 -7.45
C VAL A 282 -12.06 -13.79 -8.72
N ASP A 283 -12.32 -15.10 -8.59
CA ASP A 283 -12.81 -16.01 -9.65
C ASP A 283 -11.98 -15.96 -10.95
N ALA A 284 -10.66 -15.64 -10.85
CA ALA A 284 -9.75 -15.42 -11.97
C ALA A 284 -10.24 -14.40 -13.02
N ARG A 285 -11.06 -13.45 -12.61
CA ARG A 285 -11.70 -12.45 -13.49
C ARG A 285 -11.52 -11.02 -13.03
N THR A 286 -11.50 -10.80 -11.72
CA THR A 286 -11.41 -9.45 -11.14
C THR A 286 -10.21 -9.38 -10.23
N LEU A 287 -9.23 -8.57 -10.61
CA LEU A 287 -8.06 -8.25 -9.81
C LEU A 287 -8.24 -6.91 -9.13
N VAL A 288 -8.12 -6.87 -7.82
CA VAL A 288 -8.10 -5.63 -7.03
C VAL A 288 -6.69 -5.46 -6.49
N LEU A 289 -6.07 -4.32 -6.73
CA LEU A 289 -4.74 -4.00 -6.24
C LEU A 289 -4.58 -2.51 -5.96
N GLY A 290 -3.56 -2.14 -5.18
CA GLY A 290 -3.28 -0.74 -4.90
C GLY A 290 -2.40 -0.51 -3.69
N SER A 291 -2.59 0.63 -3.04
CA SER A 291 -1.87 0.96 -1.80
C SER A 291 -2.59 0.43 -0.55
N ALA A 292 -3.91 0.19 -0.64
CA ALA A 292 -4.75 -0.17 0.49
C ALA A 292 -4.40 -1.54 1.06
N ASN A 293 -4.04 -1.59 2.33
CA ASN A 293 -4.03 -2.83 3.09
C ASN A 293 -5.47 -3.31 3.32
N PHE A 294 -5.61 -4.60 3.57
CA PHE A 294 -6.91 -5.18 3.92
C PHE A 294 -7.04 -5.24 5.45
N ASP A 295 -6.89 -4.08 6.07
CA ASP A 295 -6.84 -3.92 7.53
C ASP A 295 -7.73 -2.79 8.03
N ILE A 296 -7.87 -2.70 9.36
CA ILE A 296 -8.69 -1.69 10.04
C ILE A 296 -8.23 -0.25 9.73
N TRP A 297 -6.93 -0.04 9.48
CA TRP A 297 -6.39 1.31 9.25
C TRP A 297 -6.79 1.85 7.88
N SER A 298 -6.57 1.05 6.82
CA SER A 298 -7.03 1.38 5.46
C SER A 298 -8.55 1.47 5.41
N TYR A 299 -9.25 0.57 6.12
CA TYR A 299 -10.72 0.55 6.14
C TYR A 299 -11.33 1.83 6.73
N HIS A 300 -10.69 2.46 7.71
CA HIS A 300 -11.27 3.62 8.40
C HIS A 300 -10.58 4.95 8.10
N PHE A 301 -9.22 5.00 8.05
CA PHE A 301 -8.50 6.24 8.32
C PHE A 301 -7.49 6.66 7.27
N GLN A 302 -7.08 5.77 6.35
CA GLN A 302 -5.95 6.06 5.47
C GLN A 302 -6.40 6.57 4.11
N GLY A 303 -5.69 7.59 3.59
CA GLY A 303 -5.79 7.95 2.19
C GLY A 303 -5.17 6.87 1.32
N GLU A 304 -5.93 6.33 0.33
CA GLU A 304 -5.53 5.18 -0.45
C GLU A 304 -5.85 5.33 -1.94
N HIS A 305 -5.16 4.55 -2.76
CA HIS A 305 -5.53 4.26 -4.15
C HIS A 305 -5.86 2.78 -4.30
N LEU A 306 -6.94 2.50 -5.01
CA LEU A 306 -7.36 1.15 -5.37
C LEU A 306 -7.68 1.10 -6.86
N ALA A 307 -7.18 0.07 -7.54
CA ALA A 307 -7.56 -0.28 -8.90
C ALA A 307 -8.34 -1.59 -8.90
N ILE A 308 -9.47 -1.62 -9.62
CA ILE A 308 -10.23 -2.83 -9.92
C ILE A 308 -10.04 -3.08 -11.41
N VAL A 309 -9.40 -4.19 -11.73
CA VAL A 309 -9.01 -4.56 -13.10
C VAL A 309 -9.78 -5.78 -13.55
N ARG A 310 -10.42 -5.65 -14.72
CA ARG A 310 -11.11 -6.75 -15.42
C ARG A 310 -10.55 -6.98 -16.82
N ASP A 311 -9.39 -6.40 -17.11
CA ASP A 311 -8.63 -6.71 -18.31
C ASP A 311 -8.11 -8.15 -18.23
N ALA A 312 -8.56 -9.01 -19.15
CA ALA A 312 -8.30 -10.45 -19.09
C ALA A 312 -6.82 -10.80 -19.29
N GLU A 313 -6.06 -9.97 -20.04
CA GLU A 313 -4.65 -10.19 -20.26
C GLU A 313 -3.87 -9.87 -18.98
N LEU A 314 -4.14 -8.73 -18.36
CA LEU A 314 -3.50 -8.34 -17.11
C LEU A 314 -3.86 -9.30 -15.95
N VAL A 315 -5.09 -9.77 -15.88
CA VAL A 315 -5.52 -10.77 -14.88
C VAL A 315 -4.74 -12.08 -15.05
N ARG A 316 -4.58 -12.57 -16.30
CA ARG A 316 -3.76 -13.76 -16.57
C ARG A 316 -2.28 -13.54 -16.25
N ASP A 317 -1.71 -12.35 -16.55
CA ASP A 317 -0.34 -12.00 -16.19
C ASP A 317 -0.15 -12.02 -14.67
N PHE A 318 -1.08 -11.43 -13.92
CA PHE A 318 -1.06 -11.49 -12.46
C PHE A 318 -1.06 -12.93 -11.95
N GLU A 319 -1.96 -13.75 -12.44
CA GLU A 319 -2.12 -15.15 -12.00
C GLU A 319 -0.88 -15.98 -12.30
N SER A 320 -0.40 -15.95 -13.57
CA SER A 320 0.68 -16.80 -14.03
C SER A 320 2.07 -16.36 -13.57
N ARG A 321 2.31 -15.07 -13.42
CA ARG A 321 3.62 -14.52 -13.07
C ARG A 321 3.71 -14.09 -11.60
N VAL A 322 2.74 -13.31 -11.11
CA VAL A 322 2.82 -12.74 -9.76
C VAL A 322 2.33 -13.75 -8.73
N LEU A 323 1.10 -14.23 -8.86
CA LEU A 323 0.50 -15.14 -7.88
C LEU A 323 1.21 -16.51 -7.87
N ALA A 324 1.49 -17.08 -9.03
CA ALA A 324 2.19 -18.37 -9.13
C ALA A 324 3.57 -18.33 -8.46
N ALA A 325 4.36 -17.25 -8.68
CA ALA A 325 5.65 -17.07 -8.00
C ALA A 325 5.48 -16.92 -6.49
N GLY A 326 4.44 -16.21 -6.04
CA GLY A 326 4.10 -16.08 -4.63
C GLY A 326 3.78 -17.43 -3.98
N LEU A 327 2.94 -18.22 -4.62
CA LEU A 327 2.57 -19.56 -4.14
C LEU A 327 3.77 -20.53 -4.14
N ALA A 328 4.60 -20.50 -5.17
CA ALA A 328 5.81 -21.33 -5.26
C ALA A 328 6.82 -20.97 -4.16
N GLY A 329 6.98 -19.69 -3.84
CA GLY A 329 7.84 -19.19 -2.77
C GLY A 329 7.27 -19.35 -1.35
N SER A 330 6.08 -19.94 -1.20
CA SER A 330 5.38 -20.05 0.07
C SER A 330 5.28 -21.51 0.56
N ARG A 331 4.95 -21.65 1.82
CA ARG A 331 4.59 -22.94 2.44
C ARG A 331 3.23 -22.85 3.15
N PRO A 332 2.48 -23.93 3.29
CA PRO A 332 1.30 -23.95 4.13
C PRO A 332 1.64 -23.57 5.57
N LEU A 333 0.71 -22.94 6.27
CA LEU A 333 0.80 -22.74 7.70
C LEU A 333 0.61 -24.09 8.42
N THR A 334 1.71 -24.68 8.91
CA THR A 334 1.69 -26.00 9.58
C THR A 334 1.70 -25.92 11.12
N ARG A 335 2.06 -24.77 11.66
CA ARG A 335 2.08 -24.54 13.12
C ARG A 335 1.14 -23.40 13.48
N PRO A 336 -0.13 -23.73 13.77
CA PRO A 336 -1.10 -22.72 14.16
C PRO A 336 -0.73 -22.09 15.52
N ALA A 337 -1.09 -20.83 15.70
CA ALA A 337 -1.04 -20.20 17.01
C ALA A 337 -2.09 -20.84 17.94
N SER A 338 -1.80 -20.84 19.24
CA SER A 338 -2.80 -21.28 20.20
C SER A 338 -4.06 -20.40 20.15
N ALA A 339 -5.23 -20.98 20.37
CA ALA A 339 -6.52 -20.29 20.29
C ALA A 339 -6.56 -19.00 21.15
N TRP A 340 -5.95 -19.03 22.34
CA TRP A 340 -5.92 -17.87 23.23
C TRP A 340 -5.06 -16.71 22.68
N ARG A 341 -3.94 -16.99 21.98
CA ARG A 341 -3.12 -15.95 21.33
C ARG A 341 -3.87 -15.27 20.20
N GLY A 342 -4.56 -16.06 19.39
CA GLY A 342 -5.41 -15.51 18.34
C GLY A 342 -6.59 -14.71 18.88
N ALA A 343 -7.21 -15.15 19.96
CA ALA A 343 -8.28 -14.41 20.64
C ALA A 343 -7.74 -13.09 21.21
N LEU A 344 -6.58 -13.11 21.87
CA LEU A 344 -5.93 -11.92 22.39
C LEU A 344 -5.56 -10.94 21.27
N ALA A 345 -4.98 -11.43 20.16
CA ALA A 345 -4.66 -10.59 18.99
C ALA A 345 -5.92 -9.93 18.41
N ARG A 346 -7.02 -10.70 18.27
CA ARG A 346 -8.31 -10.17 17.81
C ARG A 346 -8.84 -9.10 18.75
N LEU A 347 -8.83 -9.35 20.05
CA LEU A 347 -9.30 -8.40 21.08
C LEU A 347 -8.45 -7.11 21.04
N SER A 348 -7.13 -7.25 21.00
CA SER A 348 -6.21 -6.10 20.93
C SER A 348 -6.45 -5.26 19.67
N LEU A 349 -6.62 -5.88 18.49
CA LEU A 349 -6.91 -5.17 17.25
C LEU A 349 -8.26 -4.45 17.32
N ARG A 350 -9.31 -5.08 17.87
CA ARG A 350 -10.62 -4.43 18.08
C ARG A 350 -10.54 -3.26 19.07
N SER A 351 -9.73 -3.39 20.11
CA SER A 351 -9.52 -2.32 21.09
C SER A 351 -8.78 -1.13 20.46
N LEU A 352 -7.76 -1.41 19.65
CA LEU A 352 -7.04 -0.39 18.87
C LEU A 352 -7.96 0.32 17.86
N GLU A 353 -8.81 -0.44 17.16
CA GLU A 353 -9.82 0.10 16.25
C GLU A 353 -10.78 1.05 16.99
N ARG A 354 -11.38 0.61 18.09
CA ARG A 354 -12.31 1.42 18.90
C ARG A 354 -11.65 2.70 19.44
N ALA A 355 -10.44 2.56 19.99
CA ALA A 355 -9.68 3.70 20.48
C ALA A 355 -9.39 4.72 19.36
N SER A 356 -9.01 4.23 18.17
CA SER A 356 -8.75 5.08 17.02
C SER A 356 -10.01 5.74 16.48
N LEU A 357 -11.13 5.03 16.44
CA LEU A 357 -12.45 5.59 16.07
C LEU A 357 -12.88 6.67 17.05
N PHE A 358 -12.68 6.47 18.36
CA PHE A 358 -12.98 7.46 19.37
C PHE A 358 -12.14 8.75 19.20
N VAL A 359 -10.86 8.60 18.89
CA VAL A 359 -9.94 9.75 18.74
C VAL A 359 -10.09 10.47 17.40
N LEU A 360 -10.38 9.72 16.31
CA LEU A 360 -10.37 10.25 14.95
C LEU A 360 -11.77 10.46 14.36
N GLY A 361 -12.77 9.81 14.92
CA GLY A 361 -14.17 9.84 14.44
C GLY A 361 -15.03 10.92 15.09
N GLY A 362 -14.45 11.72 16.03
CA GLY A 362 -15.12 12.86 16.64
C GLY A 362 -15.11 14.13 15.79
#